data_c06774f18e33bdf9c9d4cf6a6ccb166f
#
_entry.id   c06774f18e33bdf9c9d4cf6a6ccb166f
#
_cell.length_a   1.000
_cell.length_b   1.000
_cell.length_c   1.000
_cell.angle_alpha   90.00
_cell.angle_beta   90.00
_cell.angle_gamma   90.00
#
_symmetry.space_group_name_H-M   'P 1'
#
loop_
_entity.id
_entity.type
_entity.pdbx_description
1 polymer ?
#
loop_
_entity_poly.entity_id
_entity_poly.type
_entity_poly.pdbx_seq_one_letter_code
_entity_poly.pdbx_strand_id
1 'polypeptide(L)'
;MSLKQFKPNTAGQRGLVLTDNSDLYKGKPFKKLTKGLTKSGGRNNFGHLTSRRQGGGHKRKYRLVDFKRNLKDVFATVERIEYDPNRTANIALIKYENEIFSYIISPQKLKIGDKIISSDKADIKVGNCMQLKNIPTDTLI
;
A
#
# COMPACT_ATOMS: atom_id res chain seq x y z
N MET A 1 -1.42 -14.65 -2.39
CA MET A 1 -0.20 -14.40 -1.60
C MET A 1 0.36 -15.75 -1.19
N SER A 2 1.63 -16.00 -1.46
CA SER A 2 2.31 -17.21 -0.99
C SER A 2 2.68 -17.04 0.50
N LEU A 3 2.75 -18.16 1.22
CA LEU A 3 3.11 -18.19 2.62
C LEU A 3 4.51 -18.83 2.75
N LYS A 4 5.35 -18.23 3.58
CA LYS A 4 6.68 -18.73 3.92
C LYS A 4 6.66 -19.31 5.33
N GLN A 5 6.86 -20.60 5.44
CA GLN A 5 7.04 -21.29 6.72
C GLN A 5 8.51 -21.38 7.08
N PHE A 6 8.85 -21.08 8.31
CA PHE A 6 10.22 -21.13 8.82
C PHE A 6 10.52 -22.48 9.48
N LYS A 7 11.79 -22.91 9.36
CA LYS A 7 12.27 -24.08 10.09
C LYS A 7 12.34 -23.76 11.59
N PRO A 8 12.05 -24.69 12.48
CA PRO A 8 12.01 -24.46 13.93
C PRO A 8 13.43 -24.44 14.57
N ASN A 9 14.28 -23.55 14.07
CA ASN A 9 15.69 -23.45 14.54
C ASN A 9 15.77 -22.74 15.91
N THR A 10 14.81 -21.87 16.21
CA THR A 10 14.70 -21.14 17.48
C THR A 10 13.27 -21.20 18.01
N ALA A 11 13.09 -20.94 19.30
CA ALA A 11 11.76 -20.92 19.92
C ALA A 11 10.82 -19.93 19.19
N GLY A 12 11.32 -18.76 18.78
CA GLY A 12 10.53 -17.75 18.09
C GLY A 12 10.17 -18.10 16.63
N GLN A 13 10.91 -19.03 16.00
CA GLN A 13 10.64 -19.47 14.62
C GLN A 13 9.73 -20.71 14.58
N ARG A 14 9.51 -21.36 15.73
CA ARG A 14 8.64 -22.54 15.81
C ARG A 14 7.20 -22.14 15.49
N GLY A 15 6.65 -22.70 14.43
CA GLY A 15 5.29 -22.41 13.97
C GLY A 15 5.12 -21.03 13.31
N LEU A 16 6.21 -20.30 13.05
CA LEU A 16 6.15 -19.00 12.39
C LEU A 16 5.83 -19.17 10.89
N VAL A 17 4.71 -18.57 10.46
CA VAL A 17 4.29 -18.48 9.07
C VAL A 17 4.10 -17.01 8.74
N LEU A 18 4.80 -16.51 7.72
CA LEU A 18 4.69 -15.14 7.25
C LEU A 18 4.28 -15.11 5.77
N THR A 19 3.73 -13.98 5.33
CA THR A 19 3.50 -13.74 3.91
C THR A 19 4.83 -13.61 3.19
N ASP A 20 4.94 -14.26 2.03
CA ASP A 20 6.12 -14.13 1.19
C ASP A 20 6.04 -12.80 0.40
N ASN A 21 7.05 -11.97 0.60
CA ASN A 21 7.21 -10.68 -0.06
C ASN A 21 8.38 -10.69 -1.07
N SER A 22 8.75 -11.87 -1.58
CA SER A 22 9.87 -12.02 -2.53
C SER A 22 9.66 -11.22 -3.80
N ASP A 23 8.42 -11.16 -4.29
CA ASP A 23 8.02 -10.51 -5.54
C ASP A 23 7.86 -8.99 -5.42
N LEU A 24 7.92 -8.46 -4.20
CA LEU A 24 7.77 -7.03 -3.97
C LEU A 24 9.09 -6.28 -4.16
N TYR A 25 8.98 -5.01 -4.54
CA TYR A 25 10.12 -4.13 -4.66
C TYR A 25 10.83 -3.95 -3.31
N LYS A 26 12.13 -4.25 -3.29
CA LYS A 26 12.97 -4.24 -2.05
C LYS A 26 13.69 -2.92 -1.80
N GLY A 27 13.56 -1.95 -2.71
CA GLY A 27 14.24 -0.66 -2.59
C GLY A 27 13.54 0.31 -1.65
N LYS A 28 14.06 1.54 -1.62
CA LYS A 28 13.48 2.64 -0.82
C LYS A 28 12.16 3.13 -1.43
N PRO A 29 11.16 3.51 -0.62
CA PRO A 29 9.93 4.09 -1.11
C PRO A 29 10.17 5.43 -1.80
N PHE A 30 9.24 5.87 -2.63
CA PHE A 30 9.34 7.13 -3.35
C PHE A 30 9.31 8.32 -2.37
N LYS A 31 10.43 9.05 -2.30
CA LYS A 31 10.68 10.05 -1.25
C LYS A 31 9.62 11.15 -1.19
N LYS A 32 9.16 11.65 -2.36
CA LYS A 32 8.15 12.73 -2.44
C LYS A 32 6.78 12.33 -1.87
N LEU A 33 6.45 11.02 -1.89
CA LEU A 33 5.19 10.49 -1.38
C LEU A 33 5.33 9.83 0.01
N THR A 34 6.37 10.18 0.76
CA THR A 34 6.57 9.66 2.12
C THR A 34 6.68 10.78 3.14
N LYS A 35 6.05 10.58 4.29
CA LYS A 35 6.16 11.47 5.46
C LYS A 35 6.72 10.72 6.66
N GLY A 36 7.43 11.43 7.52
CA GLY A 36 7.81 10.90 8.83
C GLY A 36 6.56 10.66 9.68
N LEU A 37 6.54 9.54 10.39
CA LEU A 37 5.50 9.24 11.37
C LEU A 37 6.10 9.44 12.76
N THR A 38 5.79 10.56 13.39
CA THR A 38 6.19 10.86 14.77
C THR A 38 5.27 10.14 15.74
N LYS A 39 5.86 9.57 16.78
CA LYS A 39 5.13 8.92 17.87
C LYS A 39 5.49 9.59 19.18
N SER A 40 4.51 10.07 19.95
CA SER A 40 4.73 10.68 21.27
C SER A 40 5.01 9.65 22.36
N GLY A 41 4.61 8.40 22.15
CA GLY A 41 4.76 7.34 23.15
C GLY A 41 3.97 7.61 24.43
N GLY A 42 2.85 8.30 24.33
CA GLY A 42 2.02 8.67 25.48
C GLY A 42 2.60 9.81 26.35
N ARG A 43 3.61 10.54 25.85
CA ARG A 43 4.22 11.68 26.55
C ARG A 43 3.57 12.98 26.09
N ASN A 44 3.42 13.91 27.04
CA ASN A 44 2.98 15.27 26.76
C ASN A 44 4.17 16.14 26.26
N ASN A 45 3.92 17.45 26.06
CA ASN A 45 4.93 18.41 25.64
C ASN A 45 6.10 18.59 26.65
N PHE A 46 5.87 18.29 27.95
CA PHE A 46 6.89 18.29 28.99
C PHE A 46 7.65 16.96 29.13
N GLY A 47 7.31 15.95 28.31
CA GLY A 47 7.93 14.64 28.35
C GLY A 47 7.39 13.69 29.43
N HIS A 48 6.38 14.11 30.20
CA HIS A 48 5.73 13.26 31.21
C HIS A 48 4.78 12.27 30.59
N LEU A 49 4.73 11.06 31.14
CA LEU A 49 3.80 10.01 30.71
C LEU A 49 2.37 10.35 31.15
N THR A 50 1.54 10.78 30.23
CA THR A 50 0.13 11.13 30.46
C THR A 50 -0.83 10.04 30.00
N SER A 51 -0.44 9.25 29.02
CA SER A 51 -1.22 8.12 28.52
C SER A 51 -0.40 6.85 28.58
N ARG A 52 -0.84 5.90 29.40
CA ARG A 52 -0.15 4.61 29.59
C ARG A 52 -0.37 3.71 28.39
N ARG A 53 0.53 2.72 28.20
CA ARG A 53 0.43 1.63 27.20
C ARG A 53 0.45 2.14 25.75
N GLN A 54 0.95 3.33 25.51
CA GLN A 54 1.22 3.87 24.17
C GLN A 54 2.72 3.92 23.92
N GLY A 55 3.11 3.53 22.73
CA GLY A 55 4.50 3.60 22.30
C GLY A 55 5.03 2.26 21.82
N GLY A 56 6.35 2.20 21.65
CA GLY A 56 7.05 1.03 21.12
C GLY A 56 6.86 0.81 19.63
N GLY A 57 7.32 -0.35 19.16
CA GLY A 57 7.33 -0.74 17.76
C GLY A 57 8.43 -0.04 16.94
N HIS A 58 8.64 -0.56 15.74
CA HIS A 58 9.68 -0.07 14.83
C HIS A 58 9.32 1.31 14.25
N LYS A 59 10.34 2.15 13.98
CA LYS A 59 10.18 3.44 13.28
C LYS A 59 9.63 3.20 11.87
N ARG A 60 8.55 3.90 11.50
CA ARG A 60 7.87 3.74 10.22
C ARG A 60 7.80 5.07 9.48
N LYS A 61 7.81 5.00 8.15
CA LYS A 61 7.44 6.12 7.28
C LYS A 61 6.02 5.90 6.78
N TYR A 62 5.22 6.94 6.76
CA TYR A 62 3.87 6.90 6.19
C TYR A 62 3.95 7.13 4.68
N ARG A 63 3.20 6.34 3.90
CA ARG A 63 3.05 6.52 2.46
C ARG A 63 1.75 7.28 2.21
N LEU A 64 1.85 8.33 1.41
CA LEU A 64 0.68 9.08 0.95
C LEU A 64 0.01 8.28 -0.17
N VAL A 65 -1.09 7.63 0.18
CA VAL A 65 -1.87 6.83 -0.77
C VAL A 65 -3.04 7.67 -1.27
N ASP A 66 -3.23 7.69 -2.58
CA ASP A 66 -4.36 8.33 -3.23
C ASP A 66 -5.57 7.39 -3.20
N PHE A 67 -6.47 7.62 -2.24
CA PHE A 67 -7.71 6.88 -2.13
C PHE A 67 -8.82 7.44 -3.02
N LYS A 68 -8.75 8.74 -3.35
CA LYS A 68 -9.82 9.43 -4.07
C LYS A 68 -9.72 9.27 -5.58
N ARG A 69 -8.52 8.98 -6.09
CA ARG A 69 -8.28 8.85 -7.54
C ARG A 69 -8.78 10.07 -8.30
N ASN A 70 -8.38 11.26 -7.85
CA ASN A 70 -8.89 12.53 -8.36
C ASN A 70 -8.50 12.80 -9.82
N LEU A 71 -7.38 12.24 -10.31
CA LEU A 71 -6.98 12.36 -11.71
C LEU A 71 -7.83 11.42 -12.56
N LYS A 72 -8.88 11.98 -13.17
CA LYS A 72 -9.79 11.24 -14.04
C LYS A 72 -9.33 11.32 -15.49
N ASP A 73 -9.70 10.29 -16.26
CA ASP A 73 -9.50 10.19 -17.71
C ASP A 73 -8.03 10.25 -18.18
N VAL A 74 -7.09 9.98 -17.25
CA VAL A 74 -5.65 9.92 -17.54
C VAL A 74 -5.16 8.51 -17.27
N PHE A 75 -4.47 7.91 -18.25
CA PHE A 75 -3.85 6.61 -18.07
C PHE A 75 -2.65 6.70 -17.12
N ALA A 76 -2.51 5.67 -16.31
CA ALA A 76 -1.34 5.48 -15.48
C ALA A 76 -0.78 4.06 -15.66
N THR A 77 0.53 3.93 -15.60
CA THR A 77 1.22 2.63 -15.67
C THR A 77 1.73 2.25 -14.29
N VAL A 78 1.56 1.00 -13.92
CA VAL A 78 2.09 0.44 -12.67
C VAL A 78 3.60 0.23 -12.83
N GLU A 79 4.40 1.00 -12.09
CA GLU A 79 5.87 0.86 -12.13
C GLU A 79 6.37 -0.26 -11.23
N ARG A 80 5.83 -0.35 -10.02
CA ARG A 80 6.26 -1.34 -9.03
C ARG A 80 5.24 -1.53 -7.93
N ILE A 81 5.29 -2.68 -7.27
CA ILE A 81 4.48 -3.00 -6.09
C ILE A 81 5.40 -3.03 -4.88
N GLU A 82 5.00 -2.32 -3.82
CA GLU A 82 5.80 -2.13 -2.61
C GLU A 82 5.07 -2.64 -1.36
N TYR A 83 5.86 -3.07 -0.38
CA TYR A 83 5.36 -3.34 0.97
C TYR A 83 5.15 -2.04 1.74
N ASP A 84 4.00 -1.89 2.40
CA ASP A 84 3.75 -0.77 3.32
C ASP A 84 3.66 -1.29 4.77
N PRO A 85 4.56 -0.86 5.68
CA PRO A 85 4.53 -1.29 7.08
C PRO A 85 3.34 -0.73 7.89
N ASN A 86 2.54 0.16 7.32
CA ASN A 86 1.41 0.78 8.01
C ASN A 86 0.08 0.09 7.72
N ARG A 87 0.06 -0.85 6.79
CA ARG A 87 -1.15 -1.59 6.38
C ARG A 87 -0.83 -3.01 6.00
N THR A 88 -1.85 -3.86 5.97
CA THR A 88 -1.71 -5.27 5.57
C THR A 88 -1.66 -5.44 4.06
N ALA A 89 -2.32 -4.54 3.31
CA ALA A 89 -2.32 -4.55 1.86
C ALA A 89 -1.02 -3.95 1.29
N ASN A 90 -0.55 -4.49 0.18
CA ASN A 90 0.54 -3.90 -0.60
C ASN A 90 0.06 -2.63 -1.30
N ILE A 91 1.00 -1.77 -1.67
CA ILE A 91 0.75 -0.56 -2.44
C ILE A 91 1.44 -0.63 -3.79
N ALA A 92 0.83 -0.03 -4.80
CA ALA A 92 1.43 0.09 -6.12
C ALA A 92 1.83 1.55 -6.38
N LEU A 93 3.06 1.74 -6.83
CA LEU A 93 3.50 3.03 -7.38
C LEU A 93 3.09 3.08 -8.84
N ILE A 94 2.29 4.08 -9.18
CA ILE A 94 1.81 4.34 -10.52
C ILE A 94 2.40 5.63 -11.06
N LYS A 95 2.67 5.64 -12.36
CA LYS A 95 3.10 6.83 -13.10
C LYS A 95 2.03 7.18 -14.13
N TYR A 96 1.46 8.37 -14.01
CA TYR A 96 0.53 8.92 -14.97
C TYR A 96 1.26 9.41 -16.23
N GLU A 97 0.56 9.53 -17.35
CA GLU A 97 1.11 10.06 -18.61
C GLU A 97 1.66 11.49 -18.48
N ASN A 98 1.13 12.27 -17.56
CA ASN A 98 1.63 13.61 -17.20
C ASN A 98 2.83 13.59 -16.23
N GLU A 99 3.52 12.45 -16.11
CA GLU A 99 4.70 12.24 -15.26
C GLU A 99 4.46 12.39 -13.75
N ILE A 100 3.22 12.49 -13.29
CA ILE A 100 2.87 12.51 -11.88
C ILE A 100 2.92 11.09 -11.33
N PHE A 101 3.59 10.94 -10.18
CA PHE A 101 3.61 9.67 -9.43
C PHE A 101 2.56 9.68 -8.32
N SER A 102 1.92 8.55 -8.11
CA SER A 102 0.99 8.35 -6.99
C SER A 102 1.10 6.94 -6.43
N TYR A 103 0.76 6.77 -5.15
CA TYR A 103 0.54 5.45 -4.57
C TYR A 103 -0.93 5.11 -4.54
N ILE A 104 -1.25 3.89 -4.89
CA ILE A 104 -2.59 3.31 -4.76
C ILE A 104 -2.51 2.02 -3.96
N ILE A 105 -3.64 1.58 -3.39
CA ILE A 105 -3.74 0.23 -2.84
C ILE A 105 -3.63 -0.76 -4.02
N SER A 106 -2.75 -1.74 -3.89
CA SER A 106 -2.59 -2.77 -4.92
C SER A 106 -3.75 -3.76 -4.85
N PRO A 107 -4.64 -3.82 -5.85
CA PRO A 107 -5.63 -4.87 -5.92
C PRO A 107 -4.98 -6.23 -6.19
N GLN A 108 -5.70 -7.30 -5.89
CA GLN A 108 -5.27 -8.65 -6.19
C GLN A 108 -5.13 -8.83 -7.71
N LYS A 109 -4.08 -9.54 -8.13
CA LYS A 109 -3.76 -9.80 -9.55
C LYS A 109 -3.22 -8.61 -10.35
N LEU A 110 -3.02 -7.43 -9.77
CA LEU A 110 -2.32 -6.33 -10.43
C LEU A 110 -0.86 -6.69 -10.70
N LYS A 111 -0.36 -6.39 -11.91
CA LYS A 111 1.01 -6.66 -12.32
C LYS A 111 1.76 -5.38 -12.64
N ILE A 112 3.08 -5.45 -12.58
CA ILE A 112 3.96 -4.37 -13.05
C ILE A 112 3.81 -4.23 -14.56
N GLY A 113 3.66 -2.99 -15.03
CA GLY A 113 3.41 -2.68 -16.43
C GLY A 113 1.94 -2.57 -16.83
N ASP A 114 1.00 -2.95 -15.95
CA ASP A 114 -0.42 -2.80 -16.23
C ASP A 114 -0.79 -1.33 -16.38
N LYS A 115 -1.62 -1.04 -17.38
CA LYS A 115 -2.22 0.28 -17.56
C LYS A 115 -3.56 0.35 -16.85
N ILE A 116 -3.73 1.38 -16.05
CA ILE A 116 -4.92 1.62 -15.25
C ILE A 116 -5.46 3.02 -15.50
N ILE A 117 -6.75 3.17 -15.36
CA ILE A 117 -7.44 4.45 -15.52
C ILE A 117 -8.51 4.63 -14.45
N SER A 118 -8.77 5.89 -14.11
CA SER A 118 -9.90 6.29 -13.29
C SER A 118 -10.85 7.10 -14.16
N SER A 119 -12.00 6.54 -14.54
CA SER A 119 -12.96 7.18 -15.44
C SER A 119 -14.36 6.65 -15.20
N ASP A 120 -15.36 7.45 -15.52
CA ASP A 120 -16.77 7.03 -15.44
C ASP A 120 -17.14 5.98 -16.52
N LYS A 121 -16.31 5.82 -17.55
CA LYS A 121 -16.46 4.85 -18.65
C LYS A 121 -15.27 3.90 -18.79
N ALA A 122 -14.59 3.63 -17.67
CA ALA A 122 -13.44 2.73 -17.69
C ALA A 122 -13.86 1.29 -17.98
N ASP A 123 -13.02 0.52 -18.67
CA ASP A 123 -13.19 -0.93 -18.82
C ASP A 123 -13.16 -1.63 -17.45
N ILE A 124 -13.85 -2.74 -17.34
CA ILE A 124 -13.82 -3.60 -16.15
C ILE A 124 -12.52 -4.39 -16.15
N LYS A 125 -11.44 -3.76 -15.67
CA LYS A 125 -10.10 -4.35 -15.55
C LYS A 125 -9.55 -4.12 -14.15
N VAL A 126 -8.68 -5.03 -13.72
CA VAL A 126 -8.02 -4.93 -12.42
C VAL A 126 -7.25 -3.61 -12.31
N GLY A 127 -7.50 -2.86 -11.25
CA GLY A 127 -6.83 -1.57 -11.00
C GLY A 127 -7.57 -0.33 -11.53
N ASN A 128 -8.54 -0.50 -12.43
CA ASN A 128 -9.38 0.61 -12.87
C ASN A 128 -10.31 1.07 -11.74
N CYS A 129 -10.72 2.32 -11.80
CA CYS A 129 -11.62 2.93 -10.82
C CYS A 129 -12.76 3.64 -11.53
N MET A 130 -13.99 3.33 -11.16
CA MET A 130 -15.19 4.00 -11.65
C MET A 130 -16.25 4.14 -10.55
N GLN A 131 -17.25 4.96 -10.80
CA GLN A 131 -18.36 5.10 -9.88
C GLN A 131 -19.18 3.81 -9.82
N LEU A 132 -19.63 3.44 -8.63
CA LEU A 132 -20.37 2.18 -8.40
C LEU A 132 -21.60 2.04 -9.29
N LYS A 133 -22.31 3.14 -9.56
CA LYS A 133 -23.49 3.17 -10.44
C LYS A 133 -23.24 2.74 -11.87
N ASN A 134 -21.96 2.82 -12.32
CA ASN A 134 -21.56 2.51 -13.69
C ASN A 134 -20.99 1.08 -13.81
N ILE A 135 -20.82 0.40 -12.69
CA ILE A 135 -20.35 -0.99 -12.67
C ILE A 135 -21.54 -1.91 -12.96
N PRO A 136 -21.47 -2.81 -13.94
CA PRO A 136 -22.50 -3.80 -14.19
C PRO A 136 -22.78 -4.69 -12.99
N THR A 137 -24.01 -5.14 -12.86
CA THR A 137 -24.37 -6.18 -11.88
C THR A 137 -23.57 -7.44 -12.11
N ASP A 138 -23.35 -8.24 -11.06
CA ASP A 138 -22.56 -9.49 -11.06
C ASP A 138 -21.05 -9.33 -11.35
N THR A 139 -20.53 -8.09 -11.30
CA THR A 139 -19.09 -7.84 -11.38
C THR A 139 -18.44 -8.09 -10.02
N LEU A 140 -17.39 -8.93 -9.97
CA LEU A 140 -16.56 -9.09 -8.77
C LEU A 140 -15.68 -7.84 -8.56
N ILE A 141 -15.81 -7.21 -7.40
CA ILE A 141 -15.09 -5.98 -7.01
C ILE A 141 -14.03 -6.31 -5.95
#